data_e29c40be636d3db8cc625f9f5b45bb75
#
_entry.id   e29c40be636d3db8cc625f9f5b45bb75
#
_cell.length_a   1.000
_cell.length_b   1.000
_cell.length_c   1.000
_cell.angle_alpha   90.00
_cell.angle_beta   90.00
_cell.angle_gamma   90.00
#
_symmetry.space_group_name_H-M   'P 1'
#
loop_
_entity.id
_entity.type
_entity.pdbx_description
1 polymer ?
#
loop_
_entity_poly.entity_id
_entity_poly.type
_entity_poly.pdbx_seq_one_letter_code
_entity_poly.pdbx_strand_id
1 'polypeptide(L)'
;MHVEEGESQLGIPVREIKGIGEKTEKLLAKLDIETVDQLVHHYPRCYTTYPEPISISEIKTGQRCSIEAEIASPIYLKTVRKLKLCTGLIADVSGQLFVRWFNMPYLRNTLKQGERWIFTGTPIYKDGRLMLEQPEYCKREKYLQLMETFQPIYPLTTGLSNKTVQKAQAAAFEMYREEEYLPETVRNYYDLEPVNTALREVHFPTGTEHLMEAKKRIIFDEFFRFFSALELVKDREEQALNHYIIPMEEPVKRFVENLPYPLTGAQKK
;
A
#
# COMPACT_ATOMS: atom_id res chain seq x y z
N MET A 1 -33.80 -11.92 -17.76
CA MET A 1 -32.76 -11.49 -18.70
C MET A 1 -31.98 -10.38 -18.01
N HIS A 2 -31.07 -10.72 -17.11
CA HIS A 2 -30.08 -9.87 -16.41
C HIS A 2 -29.15 -10.79 -15.64
N VAL A 3 -28.23 -11.44 -16.34
CA VAL A 3 -27.10 -12.18 -15.77
C VAL A 3 -25.96 -12.04 -16.79
N GLU A 4 -25.27 -10.92 -16.81
CA GLU A 4 -24.06 -10.71 -17.62
C GLU A 4 -23.11 -9.62 -17.10
N GLU A 5 -23.34 -9.01 -15.92
CA GLU A 5 -22.48 -7.93 -15.44
C GLU A 5 -21.35 -8.38 -14.45
N GLY A 6 -21.37 -9.60 -13.93
CA GLY A 6 -20.45 -10.04 -12.88
C GLY A 6 -19.12 -10.65 -13.34
N GLU A 7 -19.04 -11.22 -14.54
CA GLU A 7 -17.81 -11.92 -14.99
C GLU A 7 -16.74 -11.01 -15.64
N SER A 8 -17.07 -9.75 -15.93
CA SER A 8 -16.25 -8.86 -16.75
C SER A 8 -15.15 -8.09 -15.98
N GLN A 9 -15.24 -7.94 -14.67
CA GLN A 9 -14.37 -6.99 -13.94
C GLN A 9 -13.04 -7.59 -13.45
N LEU A 10 -12.99 -8.86 -13.11
CA LEU A 10 -11.81 -9.56 -12.57
C LEU A 10 -10.64 -9.66 -13.56
N GLY A 11 -10.90 -9.60 -14.85
CA GLY A 11 -9.91 -9.76 -15.91
C GLY A 11 -9.51 -8.49 -16.66
N ILE A 12 -9.96 -7.28 -16.26
CA ILE A 12 -9.61 -6.04 -16.95
C ILE A 12 -8.11 -5.77 -16.82
N PRO A 13 -7.35 -5.70 -17.93
CA PRO A 13 -5.91 -5.43 -17.87
C PRO A 13 -5.61 -4.04 -17.30
N VAL A 14 -4.51 -3.88 -16.54
CA VAL A 14 -4.11 -2.58 -15.98
C VAL A 14 -3.84 -1.50 -17.01
N ARG A 15 -3.52 -1.86 -18.27
CA ARG A 15 -3.32 -0.91 -19.37
C ARG A 15 -4.58 -0.12 -19.73
N GLU A 16 -5.76 -0.63 -19.39
CA GLU A 16 -7.04 0.07 -19.63
C GLU A 16 -7.24 1.24 -18.65
N ILE A 17 -6.46 1.28 -17.57
CA ILE A 17 -6.48 2.38 -16.59
C ILE A 17 -5.86 3.63 -17.22
N LYS A 18 -6.61 4.73 -17.22
CA LYS A 18 -6.14 6.02 -17.71
C LYS A 18 -4.84 6.46 -17.04
N GLY A 19 -3.79 6.65 -17.83
CA GLY A 19 -2.47 7.09 -17.34
C GLY A 19 -1.46 5.94 -17.12
N ILE A 20 -1.85 4.69 -17.35
CA ILE A 20 -0.94 3.55 -17.39
C ILE A 20 -0.54 3.31 -18.85
N GLY A 21 0.73 3.61 -19.16
CA GLY A 21 1.33 3.27 -20.45
C GLY A 21 2.16 1.99 -20.35
N GLU A 22 2.60 1.46 -21.50
CA GLU A 22 3.37 0.20 -21.63
C GLU A 22 4.55 0.08 -20.64
N LYS A 23 5.25 1.19 -20.35
CA LYS A 23 6.36 1.19 -19.39
C LYS A 23 5.88 0.93 -17.97
N THR A 24 4.77 1.52 -17.57
CA THR A 24 4.19 1.34 -16.22
C THR A 24 3.59 -0.04 -16.08
N GLU A 25 2.89 -0.54 -17.09
CA GLU A 25 2.37 -1.91 -17.18
C GLU A 25 3.49 -2.94 -16.93
N LYS A 26 4.61 -2.83 -17.65
CA LYS A 26 5.79 -3.71 -17.46
C LYS A 26 6.41 -3.61 -16.04
N LEU A 27 6.28 -2.47 -15.37
CA LEU A 27 6.75 -2.30 -14.00
C LEU A 27 5.78 -2.89 -12.99
N LEU A 28 4.48 -2.80 -13.23
CA LEU A 28 3.44 -3.44 -12.41
C LEU A 28 3.50 -4.97 -12.54
N ALA A 29 3.70 -5.49 -13.74
CA ALA A 29 3.88 -6.93 -13.98
C ALA A 29 5.04 -7.55 -13.19
N LYS A 30 6.09 -6.77 -12.83
CA LYS A 30 7.16 -7.24 -11.91
C LYS A 30 6.72 -7.40 -10.46
N LEU A 31 5.55 -6.92 -10.13
CA LEU A 31 4.88 -7.07 -8.82
C LEU A 31 3.69 -8.02 -8.91
N ASP A 32 3.61 -8.81 -10.01
CA ASP A 32 2.51 -9.73 -10.30
C ASP A 32 1.15 -9.02 -10.43
N ILE A 33 1.17 -7.74 -10.90
CA ILE A 33 -0.01 -6.91 -11.11
C ILE A 33 -0.24 -6.74 -12.61
N GLU A 34 -1.18 -7.49 -13.16
CA GLU A 34 -1.56 -7.48 -14.58
C GLU A 34 -3.00 -6.99 -14.80
N THR A 35 -3.86 -7.12 -13.79
CA THR A 35 -5.28 -6.73 -13.84
C THR A 35 -5.64 -5.62 -12.86
N VAL A 36 -6.76 -4.96 -13.12
CA VAL A 36 -7.32 -3.92 -12.22
C VAL A 36 -7.63 -4.50 -10.84
N ASP A 37 -8.15 -5.70 -10.79
CA ASP A 37 -8.41 -6.45 -9.54
C ASP A 37 -7.12 -6.62 -8.72
N GLN A 38 -6.07 -7.15 -9.33
CA GLN A 38 -4.78 -7.32 -8.65
C GLN A 38 -4.19 -5.98 -8.19
N LEU A 39 -4.42 -4.90 -8.94
CA LEU A 39 -3.98 -3.57 -8.53
C LEU A 39 -4.74 -3.09 -7.29
N VAL A 40 -6.06 -3.22 -7.26
CA VAL A 40 -6.89 -2.81 -6.10
C VAL A 40 -6.54 -3.62 -4.85
N HIS A 41 -6.14 -4.89 -5.01
CA HIS A 41 -5.69 -5.74 -3.91
C HIS A 41 -4.18 -5.58 -3.60
N HIS A 42 -3.47 -4.68 -4.28
CA HIS A 42 -2.09 -4.34 -3.94
C HIS A 42 -2.07 -3.33 -2.79
N TYR A 43 -2.17 -3.82 -1.57
CA TYR A 43 -2.33 -3.02 -0.36
C TYR A 43 -1.08 -2.22 0.03
N PRO A 44 -1.25 -1.03 0.67
CA PRO A 44 -0.15 -0.30 1.25
C PRO A 44 0.54 -1.10 2.35
N ARG A 45 1.87 -1.13 2.36
CA ARG A 45 2.66 -1.76 3.44
C ARG A 45 2.66 -0.94 4.73
N CYS A 46 2.52 0.39 4.61
CA CYS A 46 2.44 1.32 5.73
C CYS A 46 1.85 2.66 5.27
N TYR A 47 1.60 3.54 6.22
CA TYR A 47 1.11 4.90 5.97
C TYR A 47 2.08 5.89 6.56
N THR A 48 2.21 7.04 5.92
CA THR A 48 2.96 8.19 6.42
C THR A 48 2.05 9.39 6.52
N THR A 49 2.35 10.28 7.44
CA THR A 49 1.68 11.58 7.55
C THR A 49 2.65 12.69 7.13
N TYR A 50 2.13 13.84 6.81
CA TYR A 50 2.93 15.03 6.63
C TYR A 50 3.14 15.69 8.01
N PRO A 51 4.40 15.77 8.50
CA PRO A 51 4.69 16.34 9.81
C PRO A 51 4.45 17.84 9.84
N GLU A 52 4.13 18.41 10.99
CA GLU A 52 4.09 19.85 11.14
C GLU A 52 5.39 20.50 10.65
N PRO A 53 5.31 21.65 9.93
CA PRO A 53 6.49 22.36 9.50
C PRO A 53 7.32 22.86 10.69
N ILE A 54 8.62 22.57 10.68
CA ILE A 54 9.59 23.03 11.68
C ILE A 54 10.51 24.08 11.10
N SER A 55 11.21 24.81 11.97
CA SER A 55 12.23 25.78 11.57
C SER A 55 13.47 25.11 11.01
N ILE A 56 14.20 25.78 10.11
CA ILE A 56 15.46 25.26 9.56
C ILE A 56 16.48 24.94 10.65
N SER A 57 16.50 25.73 11.75
CA SER A 57 17.38 25.51 12.91
C SER A 57 17.08 24.23 13.70
N GLU A 58 15.87 23.68 13.60
CA GLU A 58 15.45 22.46 14.32
C GLU A 58 15.66 21.18 13.53
N ILE A 59 16.17 21.29 12.30
CA ILE A 59 16.37 20.16 11.40
C ILE A 59 17.37 19.16 12.00
N LYS A 60 17.00 17.88 11.97
CA LYS A 60 17.90 16.75 12.30
C LYS A 60 18.21 15.95 11.05
N THR A 61 19.49 15.72 10.80
CA THR A 61 19.94 14.88 9.66
C THR A 61 19.36 13.48 9.76
N GLY A 62 18.83 12.97 8.65
CA GLY A 62 18.27 11.62 8.57
C GLY A 62 16.80 11.50 9.04
N GLN A 63 16.23 12.51 9.67
CA GLN A 63 14.83 12.53 10.08
C GLN A 63 13.98 13.29 9.06
N ARG A 64 12.93 12.64 8.52
CA ARG A 64 11.99 13.31 7.60
C ARG A 64 11.32 14.47 8.32
N CYS A 65 11.31 15.63 7.68
CA CYS A 65 10.71 16.85 8.20
C CYS A 65 10.06 17.66 7.08
N SER A 66 9.25 18.63 7.48
CA SER A 66 8.69 19.63 6.59
C SER A 66 9.11 21.03 7.06
N ILE A 67 9.35 21.92 6.12
CA ILE A 67 9.88 23.25 6.36
C ILE A 67 9.09 24.22 5.51
N GLU A 68 8.51 25.24 6.14
CA GLU A 68 7.94 26.37 5.43
C GLU A 68 9.03 27.43 5.23
N ALA A 69 9.44 27.64 3.98
CA ALA A 69 10.54 28.53 3.66
C ALA A 69 10.28 29.31 2.38
N GLU A 70 10.96 30.44 2.27
CA GLU A 70 11.01 31.29 1.08
C GLU A 70 12.13 30.79 0.14
N ILE A 71 11.92 30.87 -1.17
CA ILE A 71 12.98 30.67 -2.16
C ILE A 71 13.96 31.84 -2.08
N ALA A 72 15.08 31.69 -1.40
CA ALA A 72 16.07 32.73 -1.16
C ALA A 72 16.95 33.04 -2.38
N SER A 73 17.11 32.07 -3.30
CA SER A 73 17.85 32.23 -4.54
C SER A 73 17.10 31.69 -5.76
N PRO A 74 17.35 32.20 -6.96
CA PRO A 74 16.83 31.58 -8.18
C PRO A 74 17.23 30.11 -8.25
N ILE A 75 16.39 29.26 -8.86
CA ILE A 75 16.73 27.86 -9.11
C ILE A 75 17.71 27.79 -10.30
N TYR A 76 18.93 27.41 -10.00
CA TYR A 76 20.00 27.23 -10.99
C TYR A 76 19.91 25.85 -11.64
N LEU A 77 20.03 25.80 -12.96
CA LEU A 77 20.06 24.60 -13.75
C LEU A 77 21.47 24.34 -14.26
N LYS A 78 22.05 23.18 -13.90
CA LYS A 78 23.35 22.72 -14.40
C LYS A 78 23.16 21.32 -15.02
N THR A 79 23.80 21.10 -16.16
CA THR A 79 23.83 19.75 -16.76
C THR A 79 25.17 19.09 -16.45
N VAL A 80 25.13 17.93 -15.84
CA VAL A 80 26.33 17.13 -15.50
C VAL A 80 26.12 15.71 -16.08
N ARG A 81 26.92 15.32 -17.08
CA ARG A 81 26.86 13.98 -17.72
C ARG A 81 25.46 13.56 -18.09
N LYS A 82 24.66 14.19 -18.78
CA LYS A 82 23.25 13.89 -19.14
C LYS A 82 22.22 14.06 -18.00
N LEU A 83 22.63 14.37 -16.77
CA LEU A 83 21.74 14.63 -15.65
C LEU A 83 21.50 16.14 -15.52
N LYS A 84 20.25 16.55 -15.51
CA LYS A 84 19.86 17.96 -15.24
C LYS A 84 19.74 18.17 -13.74
N LEU A 85 20.65 18.95 -13.17
CA LEU A 85 20.72 19.26 -11.75
C LEU A 85 20.08 20.63 -11.51
N CYS A 86 19.02 20.70 -10.72
CA CYS A 86 18.43 21.94 -10.24
C CYS A 86 18.85 22.17 -8.80
N THR A 87 19.41 23.33 -8.49
CA THR A 87 19.84 23.68 -7.14
C THR A 87 19.32 25.05 -6.76
N GLY A 88 19.00 25.22 -5.50
CA GLY A 88 18.54 26.49 -4.94
C GLY A 88 18.84 26.60 -3.47
N LEU A 89 18.48 27.75 -2.92
CA LEU A 89 18.58 28.07 -1.51
C LEU A 89 17.19 28.44 -1.03
N ILE A 90 16.75 27.85 0.07
CA ILE A 90 15.54 28.22 0.78
C ILE A 90 15.91 28.80 2.13
N ALA A 91 15.10 29.72 2.64
CA ALA A 91 15.35 30.38 3.91
C ALA A 91 14.06 30.60 4.71
N ASP A 92 14.20 30.51 6.01
CA ASP A 92 13.22 31.00 6.98
C ASP A 92 13.89 32.03 7.91
N VAL A 93 13.19 32.43 8.97
CA VAL A 93 13.72 33.39 9.98
C VAL A 93 14.88 32.81 10.79
N SER A 94 15.06 31.47 10.79
CA SER A 94 16.04 30.75 11.61
C SER A 94 17.31 30.39 10.85
N GLY A 95 17.29 30.39 9.51
CA GLY A 95 18.45 29.98 8.73
C GLY A 95 18.18 29.78 7.24
N GLN A 96 19.18 29.16 6.61
CA GLN A 96 19.14 28.84 5.18
C GLN A 96 19.47 27.36 4.95
N LEU A 97 18.85 26.75 3.94
CA LEU A 97 19.05 25.34 3.58
C LEU A 97 19.17 25.18 2.07
N PHE A 98 20.15 24.36 1.65
CA PHE A 98 20.29 24.00 0.24
C PHE A 98 19.25 22.96 -0.18
N VAL A 99 18.74 23.12 -1.41
CA VAL A 99 17.81 22.19 -2.03
C VAL A 99 18.32 21.76 -3.40
N ARG A 100 18.12 20.50 -3.73
CA ARG A 100 18.61 19.87 -4.96
C ARG A 100 17.57 18.95 -5.56
N TRP A 101 17.35 19.07 -6.87
CA TRP A 101 16.48 18.16 -7.64
C TRP A 101 17.22 17.65 -8.88
N PHE A 102 16.87 16.44 -9.32
CA PHE A 102 17.41 15.85 -10.52
C PHE A 102 16.31 15.72 -11.58
N ASN A 103 16.67 16.05 -12.84
CA ASN A 103 15.80 15.96 -14.01
C ASN A 103 14.46 16.71 -13.94
N MET A 104 14.42 17.81 -13.18
CA MET A 104 13.24 18.67 -13.01
C MET A 104 13.50 20.12 -13.49
N PRO A 105 13.86 20.35 -14.79
CA PRO A 105 14.23 21.68 -15.26
C PRO A 105 13.10 22.71 -15.18
N TYR A 106 11.83 22.25 -15.15
CA TYR A 106 10.65 23.09 -15.02
C TYR A 106 10.57 23.84 -13.67
N LEU A 107 11.29 23.36 -12.63
CA LEU A 107 11.30 24.00 -11.32
C LEU A 107 11.79 25.45 -11.36
N ARG A 108 12.67 25.79 -12.28
CA ARG A 108 13.11 27.17 -12.51
C ARG A 108 11.95 28.12 -12.80
N ASN A 109 10.90 27.63 -13.43
CA ASN A 109 9.71 28.41 -13.76
C ASN A 109 8.62 28.31 -12.69
N THR A 110 8.62 27.25 -11.90
CA THR A 110 7.62 26.97 -10.87
C THR A 110 7.97 27.61 -9.52
N LEU A 111 9.23 27.46 -9.09
CA LEU A 111 9.71 27.97 -7.81
C LEU A 111 10.43 29.30 -8.02
N LYS A 112 9.71 30.40 -7.84
CA LYS A 112 10.24 31.75 -8.03
C LYS A 112 10.84 32.30 -6.76
N GLN A 113 11.94 33.04 -6.87
CA GLN A 113 12.54 33.73 -5.75
C GLN A 113 11.54 34.67 -5.08
N GLY A 114 11.53 34.72 -3.75
CA GLY A 114 10.60 35.45 -2.93
C GLY A 114 9.30 34.75 -2.61
N GLU A 115 9.00 33.63 -3.28
CA GLU A 115 7.79 32.84 -2.98
C GLU A 115 8.00 31.88 -1.81
N ARG A 116 6.96 31.72 -0.98
CA ARG A 116 6.92 30.76 0.12
C ARG A 116 6.29 29.44 -0.31
N TRP A 117 6.94 28.36 0.09
CA TRP A 117 6.53 26.98 -0.15
C TRP A 117 6.84 26.12 1.07
N ILE A 118 6.17 24.98 1.19
CA ILE A 118 6.53 23.94 2.15
C ILE A 118 7.32 22.87 1.42
N PHE A 119 8.48 22.54 1.97
CA PHE A 119 9.40 21.51 1.47
C PHE A 119 9.41 20.35 2.44
N THR A 120 9.15 19.14 1.94
CA THR A 120 9.14 17.91 2.76
C THR A 120 10.20 16.94 2.24
N GLY A 121 11.05 16.48 3.13
CA GLY A 121 12.10 15.54 2.77
C GLY A 121 12.94 15.11 3.97
N THR A 122 13.94 14.28 3.70
CA THR A 122 14.93 13.85 4.70
C THR A 122 16.21 14.65 4.49
N PRO A 123 16.61 15.50 5.44
CA PRO A 123 17.85 16.28 5.34
C PRO A 123 19.07 15.34 5.39
N ILE A 124 20.03 15.60 4.51
CA ILE A 124 21.29 14.89 4.43
C ILE A 124 22.46 15.85 4.51
N TYR A 125 23.57 15.38 5.03
CA TYR A 125 24.84 16.13 4.98
C TYR A 125 25.66 15.63 3.80
N LYS A 126 25.88 16.50 2.81
CA LYS A 126 26.59 16.16 1.57
C LYS A 126 27.34 17.38 1.03
N ASP A 127 28.51 17.16 0.44
CA ASP A 127 29.36 18.23 -0.11
C ASP A 127 29.70 19.31 0.95
N GLY A 128 29.87 18.90 2.23
CA GLY A 128 30.21 19.82 3.32
C GLY A 128 29.05 20.69 3.83
N ARG A 129 27.81 20.40 3.47
CA ARG A 129 26.63 21.19 3.86
C ARG A 129 25.38 20.36 4.09
N LEU A 130 24.48 20.86 4.92
CA LEU A 130 23.15 20.29 5.11
C LEU A 130 22.26 20.66 3.92
N MET A 131 21.51 19.70 3.38
CA MET A 131 20.63 19.94 2.25
C MET A 131 19.42 18.98 2.23
N LEU A 132 18.39 19.37 1.51
CA LEU A 132 17.31 18.47 1.08
C LEU A 132 17.58 18.04 -0.38
N GLU A 133 17.64 16.73 -0.60
CA GLU A 133 17.77 16.14 -1.93
C GLU A 133 16.42 15.58 -2.37
N GLN A 134 15.92 16.02 -3.52
CA GLN A 134 14.60 15.66 -4.07
C GLN A 134 13.41 15.96 -3.11
N PRO A 135 13.38 17.11 -2.39
CA PRO A 135 12.23 17.37 -1.54
C PRO A 135 10.93 17.48 -2.34
N GLU A 136 9.85 16.97 -1.75
CA GLU A 136 8.50 17.31 -2.17
C GLU A 136 8.25 18.79 -1.86
N TYR A 137 7.40 19.43 -2.63
CA TYR A 137 7.07 20.85 -2.41
C TYR A 137 5.61 21.11 -2.76
N CYS A 138 4.96 21.95 -1.99
CA CYS A 138 3.59 22.43 -2.27
C CYS A 138 3.33 23.77 -1.58
N LYS A 139 2.23 24.41 -1.96
CA LYS A 139 1.73 25.60 -1.27
C LYS A 139 1.12 25.22 0.08
N ARG A 140 1.10 26.17 1.03
CA ARG A 140 0.64 25.97 2.40
C ARG A 140 -0.79 25.41 2.46
N GLU A 141 -1.70 25.96 1.66
CA GLU A 141 -3.11 25.53 1.66
C GLU A 141 -3.26 24.04 1.33
N LYS A 142 -2.52 23.59 0.32
CA LYS A 142 -2.48 22.18 -0.05
C LYS A 142 -1.80 21.32 1.01
N TYR A 143 -0.76 21.87 1.65
CA TYR A 143 -0.04 21.13 2.70
C TYR A 143 -0.92 20.84 3.92
N LEU A 144 -1.72 21.81 4.35
CA LEU A 144 -2.65 21.65 5.47
C LEU A 144 -3.65 20.52 5.20
N GLN A 145 -4.19 20.43 3.98
CA GLN A 145 -5.06 19.33 3.59
C GLN A 145 -4.32 17.96 3.64
N LEU A 146 -3.03 17.92 3.27
CA LEU A 146 -2.24 16.70 3.30
C LEU A 146 -1.87 16.26 4.72
N MET A 147 -1.71 17.20 5.65
CA MET A 147 -1.41 16.90 7.07
C MET A 147 -2.53 16.11 7.75
N GLU A 148 -3.77 16.35 7.35
CA GLU A 148 -4.95 15.68 7.87
C GLU A 148 -5.15 14.27 7.28
N THR A 149 -4.34 13.89 6.28
CA THR A 149 -4.50 12.62 5.55
C THR A 149 -3.33 11.67 5.75
N PHE A 150 -3.64 10.38 5.81
CA PHE A 150 -2.65 9.32 5.73
C PHE A 150 -2.26 9.05 4.29
N GLN A 151 -0.97 9.10 4.00
CA GLN A 151 -0.45 8.81 2.67
C GLN A 151 -0.03 7.35 2.59
N PRO A 152 -0.66 6.53 1.74
CA PRO A 152 -0.30 5.12 1.59
C PRO A 152 1.07 4.97 0.94
N ILE A 153 1.88 4.07 1.48
CA ILE A 153 3.18 3.68 0.93
C ILE A 153 3.08 2.23 0.45
N TYR A 154 3.19 2.04 -0.85
CA TYR A 154 3.07 0.72 -1.49
C TYR A 154 4.41 -0.02 -1.57
N PRO A 155 4.40 -1.37 -1.64
CA PRO A 155 5.53 -2.13 -2.17
C PRO A 155 5.83 -1.67 -3.60
N LEU A 156 7.11 -1.48 -3.92
CA LEU A 156 7.54 -0.93 -5.19
C LEU A 156 8.65 -1.76 -5.82
N THR A 157 8.79 -1.66 -7.14
CA THR A 157 9.93 -2.17 -7.90
C THR A 157 10.77 -1.02 -8.46
N THR A 158 12.01 -1.33 -8.84
CA THR A 158 12.93 -0.32 -9.42
C THR A 158 12.32 0.36 -10.63
N GLY A 159 12.22 1.69 -10.57
CA GLY A 159 11.65 2.53 -11.63
C GLY A 159 10.16 2.85 -11.48
N LEU A 160 9.45 2.23 -10.53
CA LEU A 160 8.07 2.55 -10.19
C LEU A 160 8.03 3.47 -8.97
N SER A 161 7.34 4.59 -9.07
CA SER A 161 7.20 5.54 -7.94
C SER A 161 5.90 5.32 -7.17
N ASN A 162 5.90 5.59 -5.86
CA ASN A 162 4.71 5.53 -5.02
C ASN A 162 3.57 6.40 -5.58
N LYS A 163 3.91 7.60 -6.06
CA LYS A 163 2.95 8.52 -6.69
C LYS A 163 2.30 7.95 -7.95
N THR A 164 3.04 7.13 -8.71
CA THR A 164 2.49 6.44 -9.89
C THR A 164 1.47 5.40 -9.46
N VAL A 165 1.77 4.60 -8.44
CA VAL A 165 0.83 3.61 -7.89
C VAL A 165 -0.40 4.27 -7.29
N GLN A 166 -0.25 5.34 -6.49
CA GLN A 166 -1.37 6.10 -5.94
C GLN A 166 -2.32 6.62 -7.03
N LYS A 167 -1.77 7.15 -8.13
CA LYS A 167 -2.58 7.62 -9.27
C LYS A 167 -3.27 6.47 -10.00
N ALA A 168 -2.59 5.35 -10.14
CA ALA A 168 -3.15 4.16 -10.76
C ALA A 168 -4.31 3.60 -9.90
N GLN A 169 -4.14 3.55 -8.58
CA GLN A 169 -5.21 3.17 -7.65
C GLN A 169 -6.42 4.10 -7.76
N ALA A 170 -6.21 5.42 -7.75
CA ALA A 170 -7.30 6.37 -7.88
C ALA A 170 -8.10 6.16 -9.17
N ALA A 171 -7.41 5.93 -10.30
CA ALA A 171 -8.07 5.66 -11.58
C ALA A 171 -8.73 4.27 -11.64
N ALA A 172 -8.15 3.26 -10.96
CA ALA A 172 -8.75 1.93 -10.85
C ALA A 172 -10.10 1.97 -10.14
N PHE A 173 -10.20 2.71 -9.04
CA PHE A 173 -11.46 2.85 -8.28
C PHE A 173 -12.59 3.59 -9.03
N GLU A 174 -12.31 4.25 -10.15
CA GLU A 174 -13.34 4.81 -11.03
C GLU A 174 -14.07 3.72 -11.84
N MET A 175 -13.40 2.60 -12.10
CA MET A 175 -13.90 1.53 -12.97
C MET A 175 -14.07 0.16 -12.28
N TYR A 176 -13.61 0.03 -11.04
CA TYR A 176 -13.66 -1.22 -10.27
C TYR A 176 -14.66 -1.15 -9.13
N ARG A 177 -15.41 -2.24 -8.94
CA ARG A 177 -16.24 -2.49 -7.77
C ARG A 177 -16.13 -3.96 -7.41
N GLU A 178 -15.85 -4.22 -6.14
CA GLU A 178 -15.87 -5.58 -5.58
C GLU A 178 -17.30 -6.01 -5.28
N GLU A 179 -17.64 -7.26 -5.56
CA GLU A 179 -18.90 -7.83 -5.14
C GLU A 179 -18.90 -8.14 -3.64
N GLU A 180 -19.95 -7.69 -2.93
CA GLU A 180 -20.07 -7.99 -1.50
C GLU A 180 -20.55 -9.43 -1.30
N TYR A 181 -19.68 -10.30 -0.86
CA TYR A 181 -19.98 -11.72 -0.67
C TYR A 181 -20.39 -12.07 0.77
N LEU A 182 -20.13 -11.20 1.76
CA LEU A 182 -20.56 -11.43 3.14
C LEU A 182 -22.00 -11.00 3.32
N PRO A 183 -22.89 -11.88 3.84
CA PRO A 183 -24.24 -11.51 4.22
C PRO A 183 -24.24 -10.34 5.24
N GLU A 184 -25.23 -9.48 5.15
CA GLU A 184 -25.37 -8.35 6.06
C GLU A 184 -25.42 -8.77 7.54
N THR A 185 -26.06 -9.90 7.82
CA THR A 185 -26.11 -10.46 9.19
C THR A 185 -24.72 -10.78 9.74
N VAL A 186 -23.81 -11.29 8.90
CA VAL A 186 -22.41 -11.58 9.27
C VAL A 186 -21.65 -10.29 9.49
N ARG A 187 -21.79 -9.32 8.56
CA ARG A 187 -21.14 -8.02 8.68
C ARG A 187 -21.57 -7.29 9.96
N ASN A 188 -22.85 -7.27 10.25
CA ASN A 188 -23.39 -6.64 11.46
C ASN A 188 -22.95 -7.36 12.75
N TYR A 189 -22.86 -8.69 12.74
CA TYR A 189 -22.40 -9.46 13.90
C TYR A 189 -20.93 -9.19 14.29
N TYR A 190 -20.07 -9.05 13.28
CA TYR A 190 -18.64 -8.80 13.48
C TYR A 190 -18.27 -7.32 13.38
N ASP A 191 -19.25 -6.44 13.18
CA ASP A 191 -19.04 -4.99 12.99
C ASP A 191 -18.00 -4.74 11.87
N LEU A 192 -18.35 -5.15 10.65
CA LEU A 192 -17.49 -5.06 9.47
C LEU A 192 -18.06 -4.07 8.44
N GLU A 193 -17.19 -3.20 7.95
CA GLU A 193 -17.50 -2.29 6.86
C GLU A 193 -17.84 -3.06 5.55
N PRO A 194 -18.66 -2.47 4.66
CA PRO A 194 -18.85 -2.98 3.31
C PRO A 194 -17.50 -3.06 2.57
N VAL A 195 -17.31 -4.11 1.73
CA VAL A 195 -16.02 -4.38 1.07
C VAL A 195 -15.50 -3.19 0.28
N ASN A 196 -16.35 -2.50 -0.49
CA ASN A 196 -15.91 -1.34 -1.29
C ASN A 196 -15.54 -0.13 -0.44
N THR A 197 -16.18 0.07 0.71
CA THR A 197 -15.80 1.09 1.69
C THR A 197 -14.43 0.78 2.27
N ALA A 198 -14.23 -0.46 2.72
CA ALA A 198 -12.97 -0.90 3.30
C ALA A 198 -11.81 -0.82 2.29
N LEU A 199 -12.00 -1.29 1.06
CA LEU A 199 -11.00 -1.19 0.00
C LEU A 199 -10.63 0.29 -0.26
N ARG A 200 -11.62 1.17 -0.32
CA ARG A 200 -11.36 2.60 -0.55
C ARG A 200 -10.61 3.24 0.60
N GLU A 201 -11.01 2.98 1.84
CA GLU A 201 -10.37 3.54 3.03
C GLU A 201 -8.94 3.02 3.24
N VAL A 202 -8.63 1.78 2.87
CA VAL A 202 -7.25 1.27 2.89
C VAL A 202 -6.35 2.04 1.91
N HIS A 203 -6.86 2.44 0.76
CA HIS A 203 -6.07 3.17 -0.26
C HIS A 203 -6.11 4.70 -0.10
N PHE A 204 -7.21 5.23 0.42
CA PHE A 204 -7.46 6.68 0.57
C PHE A 204 -8.07 6.99 1.95
N PRO A 205 -7.29 6.77 3.02
CA PRO A 205 -7.82 6.90 4.38
C PRO A 205 -8.33 8.32 4.67
N THR A 206 -9.55 8.41 5.16
CA THR A 206 -10.18 9.67 5.58
C THR A 206 -9.89 9.99 7.05
N GLY A 207 -9.45 8.99 7.84
CA GLY A 207 -9.11 9.13 9.25
C GLY A 207 -8.51 7.86 9.84
N THR A 208 -7.99 7.97 11.07
CA THR A 208 -7.38 6.82 11.76
C THR A 208 -8.41 5.72 12.04
N GLU A 209 -9.58 6.11 12.51
CA GLU A 209 -10.66 5.20 12.88
C GLU A 209 -11.15 4.42 11.66
N HIS A 210 -11.53 5.11 10.58
CA HIS A 210 -11.96 4.49 9.33
C HIS A 210 -10.90 3.56 8.73
N LEU A 211 -9.62 3.96 8.80
CA LEU A 211 -8.52 3.09 8.37
C LEU A 211 -8.42 1.81 9.22
N MET A 212 -8.67 1.89 10.53
CA MET A 212 -8.64 0.71 11.40
C MET A 212 -9.81 -0.23 11.10
N GLU A 213 -11.01 0.30 10.91
CA GLU A 213 -12.20 -0.47 10.52
C GLU A 213 -12.03 -1.13 9.15
N ALA A 214 -11.50 -0.39 8.18
CA ALA A 214 -11.17 -0.92 6.87
C ALA A 214 -10.16 -2.08 6.95
N LYS A 215 -9.09 -1.92 7.71
CA LYS A 215 -8.10 -2.99 7.96
C LYS A 215 -8.72 -4.20 8.64
N LYS A 216 -9.61 -4.00 9.62
CA LYS A 216 -10.35 -5.07 10.29
C LYS A 216 -11.12 -5.89 9.27
N ARG A 217 -11.81 -5.24 8.31
CA ARG A 217 -12.53 -5.91 7.24
C ARG A 217 -11.59 -6.69 6.32
N ILE A 218 -10.51 -6.11 5.82
CA ILE A 218 -9.59 -6.79 4.91
C ILE A 218 -8.94 -8.01 5.59
N ILE A 219 -8.50 -7.87 6.85
CA ILE A 219 -7.94 -8.98 7.63
C ILE A 219 -8.97 -10.09 7.81
N PHE A 220 -10.23 -9.73 8.14
CA PHE A 220 -11.31 -10.71 8.25
C PHE A 220 -11.49 -11.48 6.94
N ASP A 221 -11.52 -10.79 5.80
CA ASP A 221 -11.70 -11.39 4.48
C ASP A 221 -10.57 -12.37 4.13
N GLU A 222 -9.32 -12.01 4.42
CA GLU A 222 -8.16 -12.89 4.20
C GLU A 222 -8.26 -14.17 5.03
N PHE A 223 -8.54 -14.05 6.33
CA PHE A 223 -8.70 -15.21 7.21
C PHE A 223 -9.94 -16.04 6.87
N PHE A 224 -11.05 -15.41 6.54
CA PHE A 224 -12.27 -16.10 6.16
C PHE A 224 -12.06 -16.94 4.90
N ARG A 225 -11.45 -16.37 3.86
CA ARG A 225 -11.09 -17.10 2.63
C ARG A 225 -10.13 -18.26 2.93
N PHE A 226 -9.13 -18.03 3.76
CA PHE A 226 -8.15 -19.05 4.12
C PHE A 226 -8.79 -20.22 4.88
N PHE A 227 -9.57 -19.95 5.93
CA PHE A 227 -10.23 -21.01 6.70
C PHE A 227 -11.30 -21.72 5.90
N SER A 228 -12.07 -21.01 5.07
CA SER A 228 -13.04 -21.64 4.17
C SER A 228 -12.38 -22.59 3.18
N ALA A 229 -11.22 -22.22 2.63
CA ALA A 229 -10.46 -23.10 1.75
C ALA A 229 -9.92 -24.34 2.50
N LEU A 230 -9.47 -24.17 3.74
CA LEU A 230 -9.02 -25.29 4.59
C LEU A 230 -10.16 -26.28 4.89
N GLU A 231 -11.35 -25.79 5.26
CA GLU A 231 -12.51 -26.65 5.52
C GLU A 231 -12.93 -27.42 4.26
N LEU A 232 -12.93 -26.76 3.09
CA LEU A 232 -13.21 -27.45 1.83
C LEU A 232 -12.21 -28.58 1.50
N VAL A 233 -10.93 -28.41 1.82
CA VAL A 233 -9.91 -29.46 1.63
C VAL A 233 -10.16 -30.60 2.62
N LYS A 234 -10.42 -30.29 3.88
CA LYS A 234 -10.70 -31.25 4.94
C LYS A 234 -11.94 -32.09 4.63
N ASP A 235 -13.04 -31.44 4.21
CA ASP A 235 -14.27 -32.13 3.80
C ASP A 235 -14.03 -33.10 2.64
N ARG A 236 -13.15 -32.74 1.68
CA ARG A 236 -12.78 -33.64 0.59
C ARG A 236 -11.97 -34.86 1.07
N GLU A 237 -11.09 -34.68 2.03
CA GLU A 237 -10.30 -35.76 2.62
C GLU A 237 -11.18 -36.70 3.47
N GLU A 238 -12.12 -36.15 4.24
CA GLU A 238 -13.06 -36.94 5.03
C GLU A 238 -14.05 -37.72 4.16
N GLN A 239 -14.39 -37.22 2.97
CA GLN A 239 -15.22 -37.92 1.99
C GLN A 239 -14.47 -39.01 1.18
N ALA A 240 -13.14 -39.03 1.27
CA ALA A 240 -12.34 -40.09 0.64
C ALA A 240 -12.63 -41.42 1.35
N LEU A 241 -13.54 -42.19 0.76
CA LEU A 241 -13.88 -43.53 1.26
C LEU A 241 -12.62 -44.39 1.31
N ASN A 242 -12.27 -44.86 2.50
CA ASN A 242 -11.25 -45.88 2.64
C ASN A 242 -11.80 -47.18 2.10
N HIS A 243 -11.33 -47.60 0.92
CA HIS A 243 -11.72 -48.85 0.28
C HIS A 243 -11.13 -50.09 0.97
N TYR A 244 -10.25 -49.91 1.94
CA TYR A 244 -9.67 -51.00 2.72
C TYR A 244 -10.39 -51.12 4.05
N ILE A 245 -11.35 -52.03 4.14
CA ILE A 245 -11.94 -52.44 5.41
C ILE A 245 -10.92 -53.39 6.06
N ILE A 246 -10.30 -52.92 7.13
CA ILE A 246 -9.44 -53.76 7.97
C ILE A 246 -10.34 -54.40 9.04
N PRO A 247 -10.74 -55.65 8.91
CA PRO A 247 -11.56 -56.28 9.93
C PRO A 247 -10.73 -56.45 11.20
N MET A 248 -11.38 -56.30 12.35
CA MET A 248 -10.76 -56.55 13.65
C MET A 248 -10.64 -58.07 13.86
N GLU A 249 -9.64 -58.66 13.20
CA GLU A 249 -9.36 -60.09 13.30
C GLU A 249 -8.62 -60.44 14.60
N GLU A 250 -8.63 -61.75 14.95
CA GLU A 250 -8.04 -62.28 16.16
C GLU A 250 -6.56 -61.88 16.37
N PRO A 251 -5.71 -61.79 15.35
CA PRO A 251 -4.34 -61.32 15.50
C PRO A 251 -4.24 -59.84 15.99
N VAL A 252 -5.15 -58.98 15.52
CA VAL A 252 -5.16 -57.55 15.93
C VAL A 252 -5.62 -57.42 17.39
N LYS A 253 -6.63 -58.21 17.80
CA LYS A 253 -7.09 -58.23 19.20
C LYS A 253 -5.98 -58.66 20.14
N ARG A 254 -5.28 -59.78 19.82
CA ARG A 254 -4.13 -60.26 20.58
C ARG A 254 -2.99 -59.26 20.65
N PHE A 255 -2.75 -58.53 19.56
CA PHE A 255 -1.75 -57.47 19.54
C PHE A 255 -2.12 -56.37 20.53
N VAL A 256 -3.38 -55.88 20.49
CA VAL A 256 -3.88 -54.82 21.39
C VAL A 256 -3.84 -55.27 22.85
N GLU A 257 -4.20 -56.51 23.15
CA GLU A 257 -4.16 -57.10 24.50
C GLU A 257 -2.74 -57.22 25.07
N ASN A 258 -1.75 -57.41 24.21
CA ASN A 258 -0.33 -57.54 24.58
C ASN A 258 0.41 -56.18 24.64
N LEU A 259 -0.25 -55.06 24.40
CA LEU A 259 0.39 -53.74 24.55
C LEU A 259 0.71 -53.49 26.02
N PRO A 260 1.90 -52.92 26.32
CA PRO A 260 2.32 -52.63 27.71
C PRO A 260 1.59 -51.42 28.32
N TYR A 261 0.61 -50.88 27.64
CA TYR A 261 -0.21 -49.72 28.05
C TYR A 261 -1.63 -49.84 27.47
N PRO A 262 -2.67 -49.32 28.18
CA PRO A 262 -4.03 -49.30 27.63
C PRO A 262 -4.16 -48.22 26.52
N LEU A 263 -4.89 -48.57 25.45
CA LEU A 263 -5.22 -47.61 24.40
C LEU A 263 -6.12 -46.50 24.93
N THR A 264 -5.87 -45.29 24.46
CA THR A 264 -6.72 -44.12 24.75
C THR A 264 -8.08 -44.24 24.05
N GLY A 265 -9.08 -43.46 24.50
CA GLY A 265 -10.41 -43.46 23.87
C GLY A 265 -10.40 -43.10 22.36
N ALA A 266 -9.46 -42.24 21.92
CA ALA A 266 -9.27 -41.88 20.53
C ALA A 266 -8.62 -43.00 19.70
N GLN A 267 -7.78 -43.84 20.32
CA GLN A 267 -7.13 -45.01 19.68
C GLN A 267 -8.05 -46.25 19.58
N LYS A 268 -9.17 -46.22 20.31
CA LYS A 268 -10.18 -47.31 20.28
C LYS A 268 -11.31 -47.06 19.29
N LYS A 269 -11.37 -45.86 18.69
CA LYS A 269 -12.28 -45.47 17.62
C LYS A 269 -11.68 -45.82 16.26
#